data_ba3cf66d9bfd5cb2869071f3a1e5331e
#
_entry.id   ba3cf66d9bfd5cb2869071f3a1e5331e
#
_cell.length_a   1.000
_cell.length_b   1.000
_cell.length_c   1.000
_cell.angle_alpha   90.00
_cell.angle_beta   90.00
_cell.angle_gamma   90.00
#
_symmetry.space_group_name_H-M   'P 1'
#
loop_
_entity.id
_entity.type
_entity.pdbx_description
1 polymer ?
#
loop_
_entity_poly.entity_id
_entity_poly.type
_entity_poly.pdbx_seq_one_letter_code
_entity_poly.pdbx_strand_id
1 'polypeptide(L)'
;QVIQGHFLLACNGLVQLLNIAGLGPIFGAVLGAAYGPVAFLWITFGGIFMGAAHDFIAGMISLRSNGASLPETVGTYLGNGVKQLMRVFSVGLMVLVGAVFLSQPASLIANRIDAPALSGIVFGDFSWLLLIVLGVILVYYIVATLLPVDKIIGRIYPVFGCALLFMALGILAV
;
A
#
# COMPACT_ATOMS: atom_id res chain seq x y z
N GLN A 1 -22.44 16.77 18.60
CA GLN A 1 -21.51 15.72 19.03
C GLN A 1 -21.73 14.42 18.25
N VAL A 2 -22.98 13.95 18.04
CA VAL A 2 -23.28 12.70 17.30
C VAL A 2 -22.86 12.81 15.82
N ILE A 3 -23.19 13.91 15.14
CA ILE A 3 -22.83 14.13 13.73
C ILE A 3 -21.30 14.20 13.57
N GLN A 4 -20.61 14.81 14.51
CA GLN A 4 -19.15 14.90 14.51
C GLN A 4 -18.48 13.52 14.72
N GLY A 5 -19.08 12.66 15.54
CA GLY A 5 -18.64 11.29 15.72
C GLY A 5 -18.80 10.45 14.44
N HIS A 6 -19.95 10.53 13.76
CA HIS A 6 -20.18 9.84 12.50
C HIS A 6 -19.26 10.33 11.38
N PHE A 7 -18.99 11.62 11.31
CA PHE A 7 -18.05 12.19 10.34
C PHE A 7 -16.62 11.68 10.58
N LEU A 8 -16.15 11.64 11.83
CA LEU A 8 -14.83 11.09 12.19
C LEU A 8 -14.72 9.59 11.88
N LEU A 9 -15.78 8.82 12.13
CA LEU A 9 -15.81 7.40 11.78
C LEU A 9 -15.75 7.18 10.26
N ALA A 10 -16.48 7.98 9.48
CA ALA A 10 -16.44 7.92 8.04
C ALA A 10 -15.06 8.31 7.48
N CYS A 11 -14.45 9.38 8.01
CA CYS A 11 -13.09 9.78 7.63
C CYS A 11 -12.05 8.70 7.97
N ASN A 12 -12.14 8.09 9.15
CA ASN A 12 -11.25 7.00 9.53
C ASN A 12 -11.44 5.77 8.63
N GLY A 13 -12.68 5.44 8.26
CA GLY A 13 -12.99 4.38 7.31
C GLY A 13 -12.39 4.63 5.93
N LEU A 14 -12.46 5.86 5.42
CA LEU A 14 -11.84 6.24 4.13
C LEU A 14 -10.31 6.18 4.18
N VAL A 15 -9.69 6.62 5.28
CA VAL A 15 -8.24 6.50 5.47
C VAL A 15 -7.82 5.05 5.50
N GLN A 16 -8.57 4.19 6.19
CA GLN A 16 -8.29 2.76 6.25
C GLN A 16 -8.45 2.10 4.87
N LEU A 17 -9.51 2.45 4.13
CA LEU A 17 -9.72 1.98 2.76
C LEU A 17 -8.54 2.33 1.84
N LEU A 18 -8.03 3.57 1.92
CA LEU A 18 -6.89 4.00 1.12
C LEU A 18 -5.58 3.29 1.52
N ASN A 19 -5.39 3.00 2.80
CA ASN A 19 -4.23 2.24 3.25
C ASN A 19 -4.24 0.80 2.73
N ILE A 20 -5.43 0.20 2.63
CA ILE A 20 -5.62 -1.16 2.09
C ILE A 20 -5.57 -1.15 0.55
N ALA A 21 -6.18 -0.15 -0.09
CA ALA A 21 -6.23 -0.01 -1.55
C ALA A 21 -4.87 0.44 -2.14
N GLY A 22 -3.80 -0.24 -1.77
CA GLY A 22 -2.46 -0.03 -2.32
C GLY A 22 -2.23 -0.75 -3.65
N LEU A 23 -0.99 -0.66 -4.14
CA LEU A 23 -0.58 -1.30 -5.39
C LEU A 23 -0.77 -2.82 -5.37
N GLY A 24 -0.53 -3.48 -4.23
CA GLY A 24 -0.68 -4.93 -4.07
C GLY A 24 -2.08 -5.44 -4.42
N PRO A 25 -3.15 -4.95 -3.79
CA PRO A 25 -4.53 -5.35 -4.09
C PRO A 25 -4.95 -5.09 -5.54
N ILE A 26 -4.52 -3.96 -6.12
CA ILE A 26 -4.87 -3.61 -7.51
C ILE A 26 -4.16 -4.54 -8.50
N PHE A 27 -2.84 -4.61 -8.45
CA PHE A 27 -2.06 -5.46 -9.35
C PHE A 27 -2.28 -6.94 -9.09
N GLY A 28 -2.47 -7.35 -7.83
CA GLY A 28 -2.81 -8.71 -7.45
C GLY A 28 -4.13 -9.18 -8.07
N ALA A 29 -5.14 -8.33 -8.08
CA ALA A 29 -6.43 -8.62 -8.72
C ALA A 29 -6.29 -8.73 -10.25
N VAL A 30 -5.54 -7.82 -10.88
CA VAL A 30 -5.29 -7.84 -12.33
C VAL A 30 -4.51 -9.09 -12.74
N LEU A 31 -3.44 -9.43 -12.02
CA LEU A 31 -2.68 -10.65 -12.24
C LEU A 31 -3.52 -11.91 -11.99
N GLY A 32 -4.34 -11.89 -10.92
CA GLY A 32 -5.25 -12.97 -10.60
C GLY A 32 -6.26 -13.24 -11.72
N ALA A 33 -6.77 -12.19 -12.37
CA ALA A 33 -7.69 -12.31 -13.48
C ALA A 33 -7.11 -13.10 -14.67
N ALA A 34 -5.79 -13.09 -14.86
CA ALA A 34 -5.10 -13.87 -15.89
C ALA A 34 -5.19 -15.40 -15.63
N TYR A 35 -5.45 -15.82 -14.39
CA TYR A 35 -5.59 -17.23 -14.00
C TYR A 35 -7.07 -17.70 -14.00
N GLY A 36 -7.99 -16.84 -14.41
CA GLY A 36 -9.40 -17.17 -14.59
C GLY A 36 -10.29 -16.86 -13.37
N PRO A 37 -11.60 -17.21 -13.44
CA PRO A 37 -12.58 -16.77 -12.46
C PRO A 37 -12.40 -17.32 -11.04
N VAL A 38 -11.62 -18.38 -10.85
CA VAL A 38 -11.30 -18.95 -9.54
C VAL A 38 -10.56 -17.94 -8.64
N ALA A 39 -9.78 -17.03 -9.25
CA ALA A 39 -9.09 -15.97 -8.52
C ALA A 39 -10.05 -15.04 -7.78
N PHE A 40 -11.23 -14.76 -8.35
CA PHE A 40 -12.25 -13.91 -7.68
C PHE A 40 -12.83 -14.56 -6.43
N LEU A 41 -13.00 -15.89 -6.44
CA LEU A 41 -13.42 -16.62 -5.23
C LEU A 41 -12.36 -16.51 -4.13
N TRP A 42 -11.09 -16.69 -4.48
CA TRP A 42 -9.97 -16.53 -3.55
C TRP A 42 -9.88 -15.11 -2.99
N ILE A 43 -9.99 -14.09 -3.84
CA ILE A 43 -9.93 -12.68 -3.42
C ILE A 43 -11.10 -12.38 -2.48
N THR A 44 -12.32 -12.82 -2.82
CA THR A 44 -13.51 -12.54 -2.01
C THR A 44 -13.46 -13.27 -0.66
N PHE A 45 -13.33 -14.58 -0.67
CA PHE A 45 -13.34 -15.37 0.57
C PHE A 45 -12.06 -15.19 1.37
N GLY A 46 -10.90 -15.12 0.72
CA GLY A 46 -9.62 -14.86 1.38
C GLY A 46 -9.57 -13.46 1.99
N GLY A 47 -10.05 -12.44 1.31
CA GLY A 47 -10.14 -11.08 1.85
C GLY A 47 -11.05 -10.98 3.06
N ILE A 48 -12.22 -11.65 3.05
CA ILE A 48 -13.17 -11.61 4.16
C ILE A 48 -12.66 -12.44 5.35
N PHE A 49 -12.33 -13.70 5.14
CA PHE A 49 -12.05 -14.63 6.24
C PHE A 49 -10.61 -14.55 6.75
N MET A 50 -9.64 -14.35 5.85
CA MET A 50 -8.23 -14.27 6.25
C MET A 50 -7.78 -12.82 6.46
N GLY A 51 -8.02 -11.93 5.50
CA GLY A 51 -7.56 -10.55 5.56
C GLY A 51 -8.24 -9.76 6.67
N ALA A 52 -9.57 -9.67 6.66
CA ALA A 52 -10.31 -8.89 7.63
C ALA A 52 -10.17 -9.46 9.07
N ALA A 53 -10.19 -10.78 9.22
CA ALA A 53 -9.98 -11.41 10.53
C ALA A 53 -8.55 -11.17 11.05
N HIS A 54 -7.54 -11.30 10.20
CA HIS A 54 -6.15 -11.03 10.57
C HIS A 54 -5.97 -9.58 11.02
N ASP A 55 -6.46 -8.62 10.24
CA ASP A 55 -6.31 -7.19 10.53
C ASP A 55 -7.05 -6.79 11.80
N PHE A 56 -8.25 -7.34 12.01
CA PHE A 56 -9.01 -7.10 13.23
C PHE A 56 -8.29 -7.65 14.47
N ILE A 57 -7.82 -8.89 14.42
CA ILE A 57 -7.12 -9.53 15.55
C ILE A 57 -5.80 -8.81 15.81
N ALA A 58 -5.01 -8.52 14.78
CA ALA A 58 -3.75 -7.82 14.90
C ALA A 58 -3.93 -6.42 15.50
N GLY A 59 -4.94 -5.68 15.05
CA GLY A 59 -5.31 -4.36 15.58
C GLY A 59 -5.73 -4.42 17.04
N MET A 60 -6.58 -5.40 17.43
CA MET A 60 -7.01 -5.58 18.80
C MET A 60 -5.86 -5.95 19.76
N ILE A 61 -4.94 -6.80 19.31
CA ILE A 61 -3.75 -7.15 20.11
C ILE A 61 -2.84 -5.94 20.27
N SER A 62 -2.61 -5.17 19.20
CA SER A 62 -1.80 -3.96 19.25
C SER A 62 -2.38 -2.92 20.22
N LEU A 63 -3.70 -2.69 20.16
CA LEU A 63 -4.38 -1.78 21.10
C LEU A 63 -4.24 -2.23 22.56
N ARG A 64 -4.38 -3.52 22.84
CA ARG A 64 -4.19 -4.09 24.18
C ARG A 64 -2.74 -4.01 24.67
N SER A 65 -1.80 -3.95 23.76
CA SER A 65 -0.36 -3.89 24.04
C SER A 65 0.21 -2.46 23.91
N ASN A 66 -0.61 -1.43 24.10
CA ASN A 66 -0.22 -0.02 24.02
C ASN A 66 0.42 0.38 22.68
N GLY A 67 -0.07 -0.15 21.57
CA GLY A 67 0.47 0.14 20.24
C GLY A 67 1.76 -0.63 19.92
N ALA A 68 2.01 -1.75 20.57
CA ALA A 68 3.18 -2.57 20.29
C ALA A 68 3.18 -3.08 18.84
N SER A 69 4.36 -3.10 18.23
CA SER A 69 4.55 -3.64 16.90
C SER A 69 4.36 -5.16 16.85
N LEU A 70 4.08 -5.70 15.67
CA LEU A 70 3.89 -7.14 15.49
C LEU A 70 5.08 -7.98 16.04
N PRO A 71 6.37 -7.64 15.76
CA PRO A 71 7.48 -8.36 16.36
C PRO A 71 7.58 -8.26 17.87
N GLU A 72 7.16 -7.15 18.46
CA GLU A 72 7.13 -6.99 19.92
C GLU A 72 6.05 -7.87 20.56
N THR A 73 4.87 -7.87 19.97
CA THR A 73 3.77 -8.72 20.39
C THR A 73 4.14 -10.21 20.32
N VAL A 74 4.70 -10.64 19.19
CA VAL A 74 5.19 -12.02 19.02
C VAL A 74 6.27 -12.36 20.04
N GLY A 75 7.16 -11.40 20.34
CA GLY A 75 8.20 -11.57 21.35
C GLY A 75 7.68 -11.81 22.76
N THR A 76 6.54 -11.21 23.10
CA THR A 76 5.89 -11.38 24.40
C THR A 76 5.36 -12.83 24.61
N TYR A 77 4.84 -13.44 23.54
CA TYR A 77 4.24 -14.78 23.61
C TYR A 77 5.20 -15.92 23.25
N LEU A 78 6.12 -15.69 22.32
CA LEU A 78 6.99 -16.71 21.71
C LEU A 78 8.48 -16.56 22.07
N GLY A 79 8.83 -15.50 22.81
CA GLY A 79 10.18 -15.29 23.30
C GLY A 79 11.10 -14.49 22.37
N ASN A 80 12.30 -14.18 22.88
CA ASN A 80 13.23 -13.23 22.24
C ASN A 80 13.81 -13.73 20.90
N GLY A 81 14.02 -15.04 20.74
CA GLY A 81 14.54 -15.60 19.48
C GLY A 81 13.59 -15.35 18.30
N VAL A 82 12.30 -15.63 18.51
CA VAL A 82 11.27 -15.41 17.49
C VAL A 82 11.05 -13.92 17.24
N LYS A 83 11.18 -13.07 18.28
CA LYS A 83 11.15 -11.61 18.13
C LYS A 83 12.21 -11.10 17.17
N GLN A 84 13.43 -11.55 17.29
CA GLN A 84 14.52 -11.13 16.40
C GLN A 84 14.34 -11.64 14.98
N LEU A 85 13.91 -12.90 14.81
CA LEU A 85 13.57 -13.44 13.51
C LEU A 85 12.48 -12.61 12.81
N MET A 86 11.40 -12.28 13.54
CA MET A 86 10.31 -11.44 13.02
C MET A 86 10.76 -10.02 12.67
N ARG A 87 11.70 -9.44 13.43
CA ARG A 87 12.28 -8.13 13.09
C ARG A 87 13.04 -8.16 11.78
N VAL A 88 13.93 -9.13 11.61
CA VAL A 88 14.69 -9.28 10.36
C VAL A 88 13.76 -9.51 9.18
N PHE A 89 12.76 -10.37 9.34
CA PHE A 89 11.75 -10.64 8.33
C PHE A 89 10.95 -9.38 7.98
N SER A 90 10.51 -8.61 8.98
CA SER A 90 9.75 -7.37 8.77
C SER A 90 10.58 -6.30 8.05
N VAL A 91 11.87 -6.16 8.38
CA VAL A 91 12.76 -5.23 7.68
C VAL A 91 12.94 -5.67 6.23
N GLY A 92 13.21 -6.94 5.98
CA GLY A 92 13.32 -7.48 4.62
C GLY A 92 12.05 -7.24 3.80
N LEU A 93 10.89 -7.52 4.40
CA LEU A 93 9.59 -7.28 3.77
C LEU A 93 9.36 -5.80 3.46
N MET A 94 9.69 -4.89 4.38
CA MET A 94 9.57 -3.45 4.13
C MET A 94 10.46 -2.96 2.99
N VAL A 95 11.69 -3.49 2.87
CA VAL A 95 12.58 -3.17 1.75
C VAL A 95 12.00 -3.64 0.42
N LEU A 96 11.49 -4.88 0.37
CA LEU A 96 10.86 -5.44 -0.83
C LEU A 96 9.61 -4.66 -1.24
N VAL A 97 8.74 -4.35 -0.29
CA VAL A 97 7.53 -3.53 -0.52
C VAL A 97 7.93 -2.13 -1.01
N GLY A 98 8.92 -1.50 -0.38
CA GLY A 98 9.45 -0.21 -0.81
C GLY A 98 9.97 -0.24 -2.25
N ALA A 99 10.68 -1.29 -2.64
CA ALA A 99 11.15 -1.47 -4.01
C ALA A 99 10.00 -1.59 -5.02
N VAL A 100 8.92 -2.30 -4.68
CA VAL A 100 7.71 -2.41 -5.53
C VAL A 100 7.02 -1.06 -5.66
N PHE A 101 6.85 -0.32 -4.55
CA PHE A 101 6.25 1.02 -4.56
C PHE A 101 7.09 2.05 -5.32
N LEU A 102 8.39 1.82 -5.47
CA LEU A 102 9.27 2.65 -6.28
C LEU A 102 9.21 2.27 -7.76
N SER A 103 9.31 0.98 -8.07
CA SER A 103 9.44 0.49 -9.44
C SER A 103 8.12 0.53 -10.24
N GLN A 104 6.98 0.22 -9.62
CA GLN A 104 5.69 0.16 -10.31
C GLN A 104 5.23 1.53 -10.85
N PRO A 105 5.19 2.61 -10.04
CA PRO A 105 4.85 3.92 -10.58
C PRO A 105 5.87 4.42 -11.60
N ALA A 106 7.17 4.13 -11.39
CA ALA A 106 8.22 4.53 -12.33
C ALA A 106 8.01 3.90 -13.69
N SER A 107 7.72 2.60 -13.75
CA SER A 107 7.47 1.89 -15.00
C SER A 107 6.19 2.38 -15.70
N LEU A 108 5.11 2.64 -14.95
CA LEU A 108 3.87 3.18 -15.51
C LEU A 108 4.06 4.55 -16.14
N ILE A 109 4.80 5.44 -15.49
CA ILE A 109 5.09 6.78 -15.98
C ILE A 109 6.02 6.70 -17.19
N ALA A 110 7.10 5.92 -17.11
CA ALA A 110 8.07 5.76 -18.19
C ALA A 110 7.42 5.21 -19.47
N ASN A 111 6.50 4.24 -19.33
CA ASN A 111 5.77 3.65 -20.46
C ASN A 111 4.71 4.58 -21.09
N ARG A 112 4.36 5.69 -20.41
CA ARG A 112 3.40 6.68 -20.93
C ARG A 112 4.04 7.90 -21.56
N ILE A 113 5.33 8.10 -21.31
CA ILE A 113 6.08 9.22 -21.86
C ILE A 113 6.79 8.75 -23.12
N ASP A 114 6.25 9.14 -24.29
CA ASP A 114 6.93 8.96 -25.58
C ASP A 114 8.05 10.00 -25.72
N ALA A 115 9.22 9.71 -25.13
CA ALA A 115 10.40 10.55 -25.26
C ALA A 115 11.44 9.85 -26.16
N PRO A 116 11.38 10.01 -27.49
CA PRO A 116 12.27 9.31 -28.42
C PRO A 116 13.76 9.65 -28.22
N ALA A 117 14.05 10.82 -27.62
CA ALA A 117 15.42 11.24 -27.30
C ALA A 117 16.05 10.46 -26.13
N LEU A 118 15.24 9.98 -25.19
CA LEU A 118 15.72 9.25 -23.99
C LEU A 118 15.48 7.74 -24.06
N SER A 119 14.52 7.29 -24.85
CA SER A 119 14.20 5.86 -25.01
C SER A 119 15.26 5.07 -25.77
N GLY A 120 16.10 5.75 -26.57
CA GLY A 120 17.17 5.13 -27.36
C GLY A 120 18.47 4.87 -26.59
N ILE A 121 18.64 5.41 -25.39
CA ILE A 121 19.84 5.24 -24.60
C ILE A 121 19.53 4.19 -23.52
N VAL A 122 20.07 2.99 -23.68
CA VAL A 122 19.86 1.84 -22.79
C VAL A 122 21.13 1.63 -21.97
N PHE A 123 21.00 1.59 -20.66
CA PHE A 123 22.08 1.19 -19.76
C PHE A 123 21.78 -0.23 -19.23
N GLY A 124 22.30 -1.25 -19.90
CA GLY A 124 21.89 -2.61 -19.66
C GLY A 124 20.46 -2.87 -20.15
N ASP A 125 19.59 -3.42 -19.32
CA ASP A 125 18.16 -3.68 -19.61
C ASP A 125 17.22 -2.49 -19.27
N PHE A 126 17.76 -1.34 -18.76
CA PHE A 126 16.97 -0.21 -18.31
C PHE A 126 17.11 1.00 -19.21
N SER A 127 15.99 1.61 -19.59
CA SER A 127 15.98 2.89 -20.29
C SER A 127 16.39 4.05 -19.36
N TRP A 128 17.13 5.02 -19.86
CA TRP A 128 17.49 6.24 -19.10
C TRP A 128 16.28 6.97 -18.55
N LEU A 129 15.18 6.97 -19.29
CA LEU A 129 13.93 7.55 -18.84
C LEU A 129 13.42 6.89 -17.54
N LEU A 130 13.46 5.56 -17.48
CA LEU A 130 13.06 4.82 -16.28
C LEU A 130 13.95 5.18 -15.08
N LEU A 131 15.27 5.29 -15.28
CA LEU A 131 16.21 5.65 -14.21
C LEU A 131 15.98 7.07 -13.70
N ILE A 132 15.71 8.03 -14.58
CA ILE A 132 15.39 9.40 -14.18
C ILE A 132 14.10 9.46 -13.38
N VAL A 133 13.02 8.81 -13.86
CA VAL A 133 11.74 8.77 -13.17
C VAL A 133 11.87 8.10 -11.82
N LEU A 134 12.60 6.99 -11.74
CA LEU A 134 12.88 6.28 -10.50
C LEU A 134 13.65 7.16 -9.51
N GLY A 135 14.64 7.91 -9.98
CA GLY A 135 15.39 8.88 -9.18
C GLY A 135 14.51 10.00 -8.63
N VAL A 136 13.62 10.56 -9.46
CA VAL A 136 12.66 11.60 -9.03
C VAL A 136 11.71 11.07 -7.96
N ILE A 137 11.16 9.87 -8.14
CA ILE A 137 10.26 9.25 -7.15
C ILE A 137 11.02 8.96 -5.85
N LEU A 138 12.27 8.50 -5.94
CA LEU A 138 13.10 8.26 -4.75
C LEU A 138 13.36 9.54 -3.96
N VAL A 139 13.71 10.63 -4.65
CA VAL A 139 13.88 11.95 -4.03
C VAL A 139 12.57 12.41 -3.38
N TYR A 140 11.44 12.23 -4.06
CA TYR A 140 10.12 12.52 -3.50
C TYR A 140 9.87 11.76 -2.20
N TYR A 141 10.19 10.45 -2.13
CA TYR A 141 10.01 9.67 -0.91
C TYR A 141 10.93 10.13 0.22
N ILE A 142 12.19 10.49 -0.08
CA ILE A 142 13.11 11.06 0.93
C ILE A 142 12.54 12.36 1.49
N VAL A 143 12.09 13.26 0.63
CA VAL A 143 11.49 14.54 1.04
C VAL A 143 10.20 14.31 1.82
N ALA A 144 9.35 13.39 1.37
CA ALA A 144 8.10 13.04 2.05
C ALA A 144 8.35 12.48 3.46
N THR A 145 9.44 11.74 3.66
CA THR A 145 9.82 11.22 5.00
C THR A 145 10.22 12.34 5.97
N LEU A 146 10.74 13.46 5.46
CA LEU A 146 11.12 14.62 6.28
C LEU A 146 9.94 15.54 6.63
N LEU A 147 8.83 15.45 5.91
CA LEU A 147 7.64 16.27 6.15
C LEU A 147 6.76 15.64 7.24
N PRO A 148 6.05 16.45 8.05
CA PRO A 148 5.07 15.96 9.01
C PRO A 148 3.82 15.44 8.27
N VAL A 149 3.92 14.22 7.80
CA VAL A 149 2.96 13.57 6.88
C VAL A 149 1.56 13.48 7.50
N ASP A 150 1.47 13.31 8.83
CA ASP A 150 0.20 13.15 9.55
C ASP A 150 -0.80 14.30 9.33
N LYS A 151 -0.29 15.54 9.26
CA LYS A 151 -1.14 16.73 9.03
C LYS A 151 -1.63 16.84 7.59
N ILE A 152 -0.81 16.40 6.64
CA ILE A 152 -1.13 16.45 5.20
C ILE A 152 -2.09 15.31 4.87
N ILE A 153 -1.80 14.12 5.36
CA ILE A 153 -2.62 12.91 5.18
C ILE A 153 -4.03 13.16 5.70
N GLY A 154 -4.21 13.62 6.94
CA GLY A 154 -5.52 13.81 7.54
C GLY A 154 -6.45 14.74 6.75
N ARG A 155 -5.90 15.63 5.93
CA ARG A 155 -6.70 16.58 5.12
C ARG A 155 -6.90 16.12 3.68
N ILE A 156 -5.92 15.49 3.08
CA ILE A 156 -5.92 15.12 1.65
C ILE A 156 -6.52 13.73 1.42
N TYR A 157 -6.29 12.77 2.31
CA TYR A 157 -6.81 11.40 2.17
C TYR A 157 -8.32 11.29 1.98
N PRO A 158 -9.19 12.03 2.69
CA PRO A 158 -10.62 11.93 2.45
C PRO A 158 -11.02 12.29 1.01
N VAL A 159 -10.34 13.28 0.41
CA VAL A 159 -10.58 13.69 -0.98
C VAL A 159 -10.17 12.59 -1.96
N PHE A 160 -8.99 12.01 -1.75
CA PHE A 160 -8.52 10.87 -2.56
C PHE A 160 -9.42 9.63 -2.37
N GLY A 161 -9.90 9.36 -1.15
CA GLY A 161 -10.83 8.27 -0.87
C GLY A 161 -12.14 8.42 -1.62
N CYS A 162 -12.71 9.62 -1.63
CA CYS A 162 -13.91 9.92 -2.42
C CYS A 162 -13.64 9.76 -3.92
N ALA A 163 -12.52 10.26 -4.43
CA ALA A 163 -12.15 10.13 -5.84
C ALA A 163 -12.00 8.64 -6.26
N LEU A 164 -11.40 7.83 -5.40
CA LEU A 164 -11.24 6.40 -5.63
C LEU A 164 -12.60 5.67 -5.65
N LEU A 165 -13.52 6.02 -4.75
CA LEU A 165 -14.88 5.48 -4.75
C LEU A 165 -15.64 5.88 -6.02
N PHE A 166 -15.55 7.14 -6.46
CA PHE A 166 -16.15 7.59 -7.71
C PHE A 166 -15.57 6.85 -8.92
N MET A 167 -14.26 6.64 -8.95
CA MET A 167 -13.61 5.85 -10.00
C MET A 167 -14.11 4.40 -10.00
N ALA A 168 -14.21 3.76 -8.83
CA ALA A 168 -14.70 2.40 -8.71
C ALA A 168 -16.16 2.27 -9.17
N LEU A 169 -17.02 3.22 -8.79
CA LEU A 169 -18.41 3.27 -9.26
C LEU A 169 -18.48 3.52 -10.77
N GLY A 170 -17.63 4.37 -11.31
CA GLY A 170 -17.53 4.63 -12.75
C GLY A 170 -17.17 3.38 -13.56
N ILE A 171 -16.23 2.58 -13.06
CA ILE A 171 -15.84 1.30 -13.69
C ILE A 171 -16.98 0.28 -13.60
N LEU A 172 -17.72 0.27 -12.50
CA LEU A 172 -18.86 -0.65 -12.32
C LEU A 172 -20.06 -0.31 -13.22
N ALA A 173 -20.18 0.97 -13.64
CA ALA A 173 -21.27 1.46 -14.48
C ALA A 173 -21.04 1.28 -15.99
N VAL A 174 -19.85 0.87 -16.41
CA VAL A 174 -19.45 0.63 -17.81
C VAL A 174 -19.44 -0.86 -18.10
#